data_dc24c5eea9c268478deeadc1de4db6ba
#
_entry.id   dc24c5eea9c268478deeadc1de4db6ba
#
_cell.length_a   1.000
_cell.length_b   1.000
_cell.length_c   1.000
_cell.angle_alpha   90.00
_cell.angle_beta   90.00
_cell.angle_gamma   90.00
#
_symmetry.space_group_name_H-M   'P 1'
#
loop_
_entity.id
_entity.type
_entity.pdbx_description
1 polymer ?
#
loop_
_entity_poly.entity_id
_entity_poly.type
_entity_poly.pdbx_seq_one_letter_code
_entity_poly.pdbx_strand_id
1 'polypeptide(L)'
;VPDLPVASARPASVRLLADQAFSRAAGAPLVGGNAVRVLRNAAEHFPAWHDAIRAATRSILFESYIIEHDAVGASFRDALVEKARSGVRVRVLYDWLGSPGKLGRGFWKPLAAAGGEVRAFNPPRFDSPLGWLSRDHRKSIVVDGALGYVTGLCVSAAWLGDPLRGREPWRDTGVEIRGPAVADVERAFAQVWSIAGPPIPDAERTEAASIAPAGATAVRVIADAPSAAGLFRVDQLIAALARSRLWLTDAYFVPMAPYVEALRSAARDGVDVRVLVPGASDIAILSPLSRSGYRSLLEAGVRVFEWNGTMLHAKTAVADGRWARVGSTNLNVASLISNYELDVAIEDERVAQRLEECYADDLEHATEIVLLRKRRHVAATPVAPEREPAVRRAMAGSAGRAAAGALRLGGAVGEALTQPRELATGEGRILVVAAAGLALFGVVAFRWPHVVSWPAAAIGAWFAAAFLLRAFRSWRQARRARPEGSIRWVRSSAA
;
A
#
# COMPACT_ATOMS: atom_id res chain seq x y z
N VAL A 1 -39.18 20.80 43.93
CA VAL A 1 -38.05 19.99 43.41
C VAL A 1 -37.07 20.99 42.82
N PRO A 2 -35.81 21.11 43.34
CA PRO A 2 -34.86 22.03 42.77
C PRO A 2 -34.28 21.45 41.48
N ASP A 3 -34.22 22.29 40.42
CA ASP A 3 -33.58 21.99 39.13
C ASP A 3 -32.09 21.71 39.35
N LEU A 4 -31.68 20.46 39.05
CA LEU A 4 -30.29 20.08 38.96
C LEU A 4 -29.73 20.63 37.64
N PRO A 5 -28.58 21.32 37.65
CA PRO A 5 -27.95 21.78 36.41
C PRO A 5 -27.49 20.59 35.59
N VAL A 6 -28.03 20.46 34.39
CA VAL A 6 -27.55 19.47 33.39
C VAL A 6 -26.15 19.87 32.96
N ALA A 7 -25.17 19.18 33.52
CA ALA A 7 -23.76 19.40 33.20
C ALA A 7 -23.51 19.13 31.71
N SER A 8 -22.95 20.09 31.00
CA SER A 8 -22.56 20.09 29.60
C SER A 8 -21.29 19.26 29.30
N ALA A 9 -21.06 18.17 30.03
CA ALA A 9 -19.85 17.34 29.94
C ALA A 9 -19.90 16.25 28.86
N ARG A 10 -20.97 16.19 28.03
CA ARG A 10 -21.15 15.11 27.03
C ARG A 10 -20.30 15.16 25.75
N PRO A 11 -19.88 16.32 25.18
CA PRO A 11 -19.11 16.28 23.91
C PRO A 11 -17.69 15.71 24.05
N ALA A 12 -17.03 15.92 25.18
CA ALA A 12 -15.67 15.42 25.41
C ALA A 12 -15.61 13.88 25.50
N SER A 13 -16.60 13.24 26.10
CA SER A 13 -16.65 11.78 26.26
C SER A 13 -16.88 11.03 24.93
N VAL A 14 -17.73 11.56 24.06
CA VAL A 14 -18.00 10.96 22.73
C VAL A 14 -16.77 11.07 21.84
N ARG A 15 -16.08 12.21 21.83
CA ARG A 15 -14.83 12.39 21.08
C ARG A 15 -13.75 11.43 21.56
N LEU A 16 -13.58 11.27 22.85
CA LEU A 16 -12.63 10.32 23.43
C LEU A 16 -12.92 8.87 23.02
N LEU A 17 -14.20 8.47 23.02
CA LEU A 17 -14.60 7.13 22.56
C LEU A 17 -14.32 6.93 21.06
N ALA A 18 -14.56 7.93 20.24
CA ALA A 18 -14.24 7.90 18.82
C ALA A 18 -12.72 7.76 18.60
N ASP A 19 -11.91 8.56 19.28
CA ASP A 19 -10.45 8.48 19.21
C ASP A 19 -9.92 7.11 19.64
N GLN A 20 -10.51 6.52 20.69
CA GLN A 20 -10.17 5.17 21.13
C GLN A 20 -10.58 4.12 20.10
N ALA A 21 -11.74 4.25 19.47
CA ALA A 21 -12.19 3.34 18.42
C ALA A 21 -11.25 3.39 17.21
N PHE A 22 -10.88 4.59 16.74
CA PHE A 22 -9.92 4.77 15.66
C PHE A 22 -8.53 4.25 16.03
N SER A 23 -8.06 4.52 17.24
CA SER A 23 -6.75 4.04 17.71
C SER A 23 -6.68 2.50 17.76
N ARG A 24 -7.75 1.85 18.25
CA ARG A 24 -7.85 0.38 18.23
C ARG A 24 -7.95 -0.18 16.82
N ALA A 25 -8.75 0.44 15.95
CA ALA A 25 -8.90 0.03 14.57
C ALA A 25 -7.56 0.13 13.80
N ALA A 26 -6.89 1.26 13.92
CA ALA A 26 -5.60 1.53 13.27
C ALA A 26 -4.43 0.77 13.89
N GLY A 27 -4.51 0.38 15.16
CA GLY A 27 -3.36 -0.08 15.95
C GLY A 27 -2.33 1.03 16.23
N ALA A 28 -2.74 2.31 16.10
CA ALA A 28 -1.86 3.47 16.22
C ALA A 28 -2.58 4.66 16.87
N PRO A 29 -1.90 5.47 17.71
CA PRO A 29 -2.47 6.65 18.32
C PRO A 29 -2.62 7.80 17.32
N LEU A 30 -3.48 8.77 17.65
CA LEU A 30 -3.51 10.07 16.98
C LEU A 30 -2.52 11.01 17.69
N VAL A 31 -1.58 11.56 16.94
CA VAL A 31 -0.49 12.40 17.44
C VAL A 31 -0.68 13.84 16.98
N GLY A 32 -0.88 14.78 17.89
CA GLY A 32 -0.96 16.21 17.62
C GLY A 32 0.40 16.87 17.45
N GLY A 33 0.40 18.17 17.15
CA GLY A 33 1.63 18.95 17.08
C GLY A 33 2.38 18.87 15.76
N ASN A 34 1.75 18.41 14.67
CA ASN A 34 2.42 18.27 13.38
C ASN A 34 2.08 19.41 12.41
N ALA A 35 2.98 19.63 11.47
CA ALA A 35 2.71 20.35 10.24
C ALA A 35 2.75 19.37 9.07
N VAL A 36 1.77 19.44 8.17
CA VAL A 36 1.64 18.55 7.02
C VAL A 36 1.51 19.38 5.75
N ARG A 37 2.30 19.02 4.74
CA ARG A 37 2.24 19.59 3.39
C ARG A 37 1.94 18.48 2.38
N VAL A 38 0.88 18.64 1.62
CA VAL A 38 0.53 17.74 0.50
C VAL A 38 1.50 18.01 -0.66
N LEU A 39 2.03 16.94 -1.23
CA LEU A 39 2.88 16.96 -2.42
C LEU A 39 2.20 16.21 -3.55
N ARG A 40 2.17 16.81 -4.73
CA ARG A 40 1.55 16.26 -5.93
C ARG A 40 2.62 15.90 -6.96
N ASN A 41 2.59 14.67 -7.46
CA ASN A 41 3.47 14.14 -8.51
C ASN A 41 4.97 14.22 -8.19
N ALA A 42 5.79 13.61 -9.03
CA ALA A 42 7.24 13.61 -8.90
C ALA A 42 7.84 15.03 -8.98
N ALA A 43 7.19 15.93 -9.72
CA ALA A 43 7.65 17.32 -9.89
C ALA A 43 7.75 18.08 -8.55
N GLU A 44 6.91 17.78 -7.57
CA GLU A 44 7.00 18.35 -6.22
C GLU A 44 7.80 17.45 -5.25
N HIS A 45 7.68 16.11 -5.39
CA HIS A 45 8.33 15.18 -4.48
C HIS A 45 9.85 15.14 -4.66
N PHE A 46 10.34 14.94 -5.88
CA PHE A 46 11.76 14.69 -6.09
C PHE A 46 12.64 15.88 -5.71
N PRO A 47 12.30 17.15 -6.05
CA PRO A 47 13.03 18.30 -5.53
C PRO A 47 13.00 18.37 -4.00
N ALA A 48 11.81 18.19 -3.38
CA ALA A 48 11.68 18.23 -1.93
C ALA A 48 12.51 17.13 -1.23
N TRP A 49 12.56 15.92 -1.79
CA TRP A 49 13.38 14.83 -1.26
C TRP A 49 14.88 15.10 -1.42
N HIS A 50 15.30 15.62 -2.58
CA HIS A 50 16.70 16.04 -2.80
C HIS A 50 17.13 17.15 -1.85
N ASP A 51 16.26 18.16 -1.63
CA ASP A 51 16.53 19.24 -0.68
C ASP A 51 16.66 18.71 0.76
N ALA A 52 15.76 17.82 1.18
CA ALA A 52 15.82 17.17 2.48
C ALA A 52 17.08 16.32 2.66
N ILE A 53 17.45 15.51 1.65
CA ILE A 53 18.67 14.72 1.66
C ILE A 53 19.89 15.64 1.76
N ARG A 54 19.97 16.71 0.96
CA ARG A 54 21.09 17.67 1.02
C ARG A 54 21.20 18.38 2.37
N ALA A 55 20.07 18.67 3.00
CA ALA A 55 20.03 19.32 4.32
C ALA A 55 20.34 18.39 5.49
N ALA A 56 20.33 17.07 5.29
CA ALA A 56 20.55 16.10 6.35
C ALA A 56 21.89 16.25 7.06
N THR A 57 21.87 16.15 8.38
CA THR A 57 23.05 16.33 9.26
C THR A 57 23.37 15.12 10.13
N ARG A 58 22.38 14.26 10.41
CA ARG A 58 22.52 13.12 11.33
C ARG A 58 22.22 11.78 10.69
N SER A 59 21.05 11.67 10.06
CA SER A 59 20.58 10.38 9.55
C SER A 59 19.59 10.53 8.41
N ILE A 60 19.62 9.56 7.48
CA ILE A 60 18.64 9.39 6.41
C ILE A 60 18.18 7.94 6.44
N LEU A 61 16.88 7.73 6.60
CA LEU A 61 16.21 6.45 6.40
C LEU A 61 15.41 6.55 5.11
N PHE A 62 15.75 5.73 4.13
CA PHE A 62 15.18 5.80 2.78
C PHE A 62 14.56 4.45 2.42
N GLU A 63 13.24 4.39 2.29
CA GLU A 63 12.46 3.19 2.01
C GLU A 63 11.67 3.36 0.73
N SER A 64 11.78 2.41 -0.19
CA SER A 64 11.01 2.44 -1.44
C SER A 64 10.73 1.03 -1.96
N TYR A 65 9.51 0.78 -2.42
CA TYR A 65 9.17 -0.48 -3.06
C TYR A 65 9.93 -0.69 -4.37
N ILE A 66 10.03 0.35 -5.21
CA ILE A 66 10.77 0.32 -6.47
C ILE A 66 11.89 1.36 -6.43
N ILE A 67 13.10 0.94 -6.77
CA ILE A 67 14.20 1.82 -7.15
C ILE A 67 14.72 1.29 -8.48
N GLU A 68 14.80 2.16 -9.50
CA GLU A 68 15.30 1.79 -10.81
C GLU A 68 16.70 2.36 -11.07
N HIS A 69 17.50 1.62 -11.85
CA HIS A 69 18.80 2.08 -12.33
C HIS A 69 18.60 2.95 -13.58
N ASP A 70 17.92 4.06 -13.41
CA ASP A 70 17.73 5.11 -14.39
C ASP A 70 18.37 6.43 -13.91
N ALA A 71 18.17 7.52 -14.63
CA ALA A 71 18.72 8.82 -14.26
C ALA A 71 18.21 9.31 -12.89
N VAL A 72 16.94 9.01 -12.56
CA VAL A 72 16.33 9.39 -11.28
C VAL A 72 16.96 8.57 -10.15
N GLY A 73 16.99 7.24 -10.27
CA GLY A 73 17.58 6.40 -9.25
C GLY A 73 19.09 6.69 -9.05
N ALA A 74 19.81 6.97 -10.13
CA ALA A 74 21.22 7.35 -10.05
C ALA A 74 21.39 8.67 -9.28
N SER A 75 20.55 9.69 -9.53
CA SER A 75 20.65 10.98 -8.85
C SER A 75 20.39 10.87 -7.34
N PHE A 76 19.39 10.05 -6.93
CA PHE A 76 19.15 9.78 -5.51
C PHE A 76 20.29 9.00 -4.87
N ARG A 77 20.79 7.94 -5.53
CA ARG A 77 21.96 7.20 -5.05
C ARG A 77 23.15 8.13 -4.80
N ASP A 78 23.46 9.00 -5.76
CA ASP A 78 24.63 9.88 -5.70
C ASP A 78 24.49 10.93 -4.57
N ALA A 79 23.29 11.49 -4.35
CA ALA A 79 22.99 12.37 -3.22
C ALA A 79 23.15 11.64 -1.86
N LEU A 80 22.70 10.39 -1.77
CA LEU A 80 22.87 9.57 -0.56
C LEU A 80 24.35 9.22 -0.32
N VAL A 81 25.12 8.95 -1.37
CA VAL A 81 26.57 8.71 -1.29
C VAL A 81 27.31 9.94 -0.77
N GLU A 82 26.99 11.13 -1.27
CA GLU A 82 27.56 12.40 -0.80
C GLU A 82 27.33 12.58 0.70
N LYS A 83 26.11 12.34 1.16
CA LYS A 83 25.74 12.46 2.59
C LYS A 83 26.44 11.41 3.46
N ALA A 84 26.55 10.17 2.99
CA ALA A 84 27.28 9.13 3.71
C ALA A 84 28.77 9.50 3.86
N ARG A 85 29.40 10.04 2.80
CA ARG A 85 30.79 10.54 2.85
C ARG A 85 30.98 11.72 3.83
N SER A 86 29.96 12.52 4.04
CA SER A 86 30.00 13.63 5.02
C SER A 86 29.70 13.19 6.46
N GLY A 87 29.59 11.87 6.71
CA GLY A 87 29.37 11.31 8.03
C GLY A 87 27.90 11.16 8.45
N VAL A 88 26.94 11.46 7.58
CA VAL A 88 25.51 11.19 7.81
C VAL A 88 25.25 9.70 7.76
N ARG A 89 24.50 9.15 8.72
CA ARG A 89 24.10 7.74 8.74
C ARG A 89 23.00 7.50 7.71
N VAL A 90 23.32 6.84 6.62
CA VAL A 90 22.39 6.55 5.53
C VAL A 90 22.00 5.09 5.53
N ARG A 91 20.69 4.81 5.62
CA ARG A 91 20.10 3.47 5.51
C ARG A 91 19.07 3.43 4.40
N VAL A 92 19.25 2.53 3.47
CA VAL A 92 18.36 2.31 2.33
C VAL A 92 17.71 0.94 2.43
N LEU A 93 16.39 0.89 2.37
CA LEU A 93 15.60 -0.33 2.30
C LEU A 93 14.80 -0.35 0.99
N TYR A 94 14.90 -1.41 0.22
CA TYR A 94 14.10 -1.59 -0.98
C TYR A 94 13.54 -2.99 -1.08
N ASP A 95 12.39 -3.14 -1.73
CA ASP A 95 11.81 -4.46 -1.95
C ASP A 95 12.52 -5.19 -3.09
N TRP A 96 12.95 -6.44 -2.84
CA TRP A 96 13.65 -7.22 -3.84
C TRP A 96 12.79 -7.49 -5.08
N LEU A 97 11.50 -7.79 -4.90
CA LEU A 97 10.60 -8.09 -6.01
C LEU A 97 10.08 -6.81 -6.71
N GLY A 98 9.99 -5.70 -6.00
CA GLY A 98 9.68 -4.39 -6.59
C GLY A 98 10.75 -3.94 -7.59
N SER A 99 12.01 -4.34 -7.35
CA SER A 99 13.18 -3.94 -8.14
C SER A 99 13.92 -5.10 -8.82
N PRO A 100 13.26 -6.19 -9.29
CA PRO A 100 13.96 -7.37 -9.83
C PRO A 100 14.60 -7.03 -11.17
N GLY A 101 15.93 -7.21 -11.27
CA GLY A 101 16.68 -6.91 -12.49
C GLY A 101 16.75 -5.42 -12.85
N LYS A 102 16.07 -4.54 -12.12
CA LYS A 102 16.07 -3.09 -12.33
C LYS A 102 17.29 -2.42 -11.74
N LEU A 103 17.84 -2.98 -10.67
CA LEU A 103 19.12 -2.57 -10.08
C LEU A 103 20.24 -3.43 -10.66
N GLY A 104 21.11 -2.84 -11.47
CA GLY A 104 22.30 -3.51 -11.99
C GLY A 104 23.20 -4.01 -10.86
N ARG A 105 23.97 -5.09 -11.12
CA ARG A 105 24.96 -5.58 -10.16
C ARG A 105 25.91 -4.46 -9.77
N GLY A 106 25.90 -4.11 -8.47
CA GLY A 106 26.79 -3.07 -7.94
C GLY A 106 26.21 -1.66 -7.94
N PHE A 107 24.91 -1.45 -8.23
CA PHE A 107 24.29 -0.13 -8.15
C PHE A 107 24.54 0.56 -6.80
N TRP A 108 24.46 -0.18 -5.70
CA TRP A 108 24.67 0.33 -4.35
C TRP A 108 26.12 0.26 -3.83
N LYS A 109 27.06 -0.27 -4.63
CA LYS A 109 28.49 -0.32 -4.20
C LYS A 109 29.05 1.05 -3.77
N PRO A 110 28.78 2.17 -4.49
CA PRO A 110 29.29 3.46 -4.07
C PRO A 110 28.77 3.90 -2.69
N LEU A 111 27.49 3.60 -2.36
CA LEU A 111 26.92 3.92 -1.07
C LEU A 111 27.53 3.07 0.05
N ALA A 112 27.68 1.77 -0.17
CA ALA A 112 28.34 0.87 0.79
C ALA A 112 29.80 1.28 1.04
N ALA A 113 30.54 1.65 -0.03
CA ALA A 113 31.91 2.15 0.08
C ALA A 113 32.02 3.50 0.84
N ALA A 114 30.93 4.30 0.84
CA ALA A 114 30.82 5.53 1.61
C ALA A 114 30.37 5.33 3.07
N GLY A 115 30.16 4.07 3.50
CA GLY A 115 29.70 3.74 4.87
C GLY A 115 28.17 3.69 5.03
N GLY A 116 27.39 3.83 3.97
CA GLY A 116 25.94 3.66 4.02
C GLY A 116 25.51 2.18 4.03
N GLU A 117 24.38 1.90 4.67
CA GLU A 117 23.81 0.57 4.76
C GLU A 117 22.65 0.40 3.76
N VAL A 118 22.64 -0.72 3.04
CA VAL A 118 21.58 -1.05 2.07
C VAL A 118 21.05 -2.44 2.32
N ARG A 119 19.74 -2.61 2.37
CA ARG A 119 19.08 -3.91 2.51
C ARG A 119 18.01 -4.10 1.45
N ALA A 120 17.96 -5.30 0.89
CA ALA A 120 16.85 -5.77 0.07
C ALA A 120 15.87 -6.54 0.95
N PHE A 121 14.60 -6.15 0.93
CA PHE A 121 13.56 -6.85 1.67
C PHE A 121 13.15 -8.13 0.93
N ASN A 122 13.06 -9.22 1.67
CA ASN A 122 12.56 -10.54 1.25
C ASN A 122 13.03 -11.02 -0.14
N PRO A 123 14.35 -11.11 -0.39
CA PRO A 123 14.84 -11.87 -1.53
C PRO A 123 14.44 -13.36 -1.37
N PRO A 124 14.31 -14.13 -2.47
CA PRO A 124 14.06 -15.56 -2.41
C PRO A 124 15.10 -16.27 -1.53
N ARG A 125 14.65 -17.10 -0.61
CA ARG A 125 15.49 -17.82 0.33
C ARG A 125 15.08 -19.28 0.37
N PHE A 126 16.06 -20.17 0.40
CA PHE A 126 15.81 -21.61 0.47
C PHE A 126 15.06 -22.01 1.74
N ASP A 127 15.37 -21.37 2.87
CA ASP A 127 14.74 -21.64 4.17
C ASP A 127 13.37 -20.97 4.37
N SER A 128 12.89 -20.20 3.39
CA SER A 128 11.60 -19.53 3.39
C SER A 128 10.97 -19.50 2.00
N PRO A 129 10.51 -20.68 1.49
CA PRO A 129 10.06 -20.80 0.10
C PRO A 129 8.88 -19.88 -0.28
N LEU A 130 8.05 -19.47 0.68
CA LEU A 130 6.95 -18.54 0.47
C LEU A 130 7.18 -17.14 1.08
N GLY A 131 8.32 -16.95 1.77
CA GLY A 131 8.62 -15.66 2.42
C GLY A 131 8.63 -14.50 1.43
N TRP A 132 9.06 -14.74 0.20
CA TRP A 132 9.09 -13.76 -0.88
C TRP A 132 7.70 -13.26 -1.32
N LEU A 133 6.59 -13.87 -0.90
CA LEU A 133 5.24 -13.38 -1.16
C LEU A 133 4.90 -12.14 -0.32
N SER A 134 5.49 -12.00 0.85
CA SER A 134 5.36 -10.79 1.66
C SER A 134 6.23 -9.68 1.10
N ARG A 135 5.66 -8.50 0.85
CA ARG A 135 6.32 -7.37 0.20
C ARG A 135 6.40 -6.18 1.13
N ASP A 136 7.50 -5.44 1.06
CA ASP A 136 7.60 -4.12 1.61
C ASP A 136 7.10 -3.11 0.56
N HIS A 137 5.83 -2.74 0.69
CA HIS A 137 5.19 -1.83 -0.25
C HIS A 137 5.21 -0.37 0.25
N ARG A 138 5.90 -0.11 1.36
CA ARG A 138 6.07 1.23 1.93
C ARG A 138 6.95 2.11 1.06
N LYS A 139 6.73 3.40 1.10
CA LYS A 139 7.55 4.44 0.49
C LYS A 139 7.63 5.57 1.49
N SER A 140 8.77 5.64 2.16
CA SER A 140 9.01 6.63 3.20
C SER A 140 10.44 7.15 3.19
N ILE A 141 10.61 8.41 3.59
CA ILE A 141 11.92 8.99 3.83
C ILE A 141 11.85 9.69 5.18
N VAL A 142 12.80 9.41 6.07
CA VAL A 142 12.96 10.15 7.32
C VAL A 142 14.34 10.78 7.36
N VAL A 143 14.38 12.08 7.61
CA VAL A 143 15.62 12.85 7.68
C VAL A 143 15.76 13.43 9.10
N ASP A 144 16.88 13.12 9.73
CA ASP A 144 17.29 13.61 11.05
C ASP A 144 16.24 13.35 12.17
N GLY A 145 15.30 12.42 11.96
CA GLY A 145 14.19 12.15 12.88
C GLY A 145 13.21 13.32 13.06
N ALA A 146 13.30 14.36 12.23
CA ALA A 146 12.51 15.59 12.34
C ALA A 146 11.63 15.89 11.12
N LEU A 147 11.95 15.28 9.98
CA LEU A 147 11.24 15.44 8.72
C LEU A 147 10.93 14.06 8.17
N GLY A 148 9.66 13.80 7.86
CA GLY A 148 9.17 12.56 7.28
C GLY A 148 8.41 12.78 5.97
N TYR A 149 8.52 11.84 5.03
CA TYR A 149 7.69 11.75 3.84
C TYR A 149 6.99 10.40 3.82
N VAL A 150 5.70 10.39 3.51
CA VAL A 150 4.89 9.20 3.25
C VAL A 150 4.15 9.40 1.93
N THR A 151 4.27 8.43 1.02
CA THR A 151 3.82 8.65 -0.36
C THR A 151 3.43 7.36 -1.08
N GLY A 152 2.75 7.49 -2.23
CA GLY A 152 2.58 6.42 -3.21
C GLY A 152 3.78 6.27 -4.16
N LEU A 153 4.60 7.33 -4.33
CA LEU A 153 5.67 7.38 -5.33
C LEU A 153 6.82 6.42 -5.03
N CYS A 154 7.41 5.88 -6.09
CA CYS A 154 8.69 5.19 -6.06
C CYS A 154 9.78 5.98 -6.79
N VAL A 155 11.02 5.48 -6.74
CA VAL A 155 12.19 6.13 -7.34
C VAL A 155 12.41 5.57 -8.75
N SER A 156 11.79 6.22 -9.74
CA SER A 156 11.90 5.85 -11.16
C SER A 156 11.50 7.02 -12.05
N ALA A 157 12.07 7.08 -13.24
CA ALA A 157 11.73 8.06 -14.28
C ALA A 157 10.26 7.93 -14.77
N ALA A 158 9.58 6.80 -14.50
CA ALA A 158 8.18 6.63 -14.86
C ALA A 158 7.26 7.69 -14.22
N TRP A 159 7.59 8.14 -12.99
CA TRP A 159 6.83 9.19 -12.30
C TRP A 159 7.09 10.58 -12.84
N LEU A 160 8.23 10.83 -13.50
CA LEU A 160 8.51 12.12 -14.19
C LEU A 160 7.90 12.17 -15.58
N GLY A 161 7.61 11.01 -16.18
CA GLY A 161 7.28 10.95 -17.60
C GLY A 161 8.48 11.19 -18.52
N ASP A 162 8.20 11.30 -19.81
CA ASP A 162 9.18 11.63 -20.84
C ASP A 162 8.49 12.43 -21.93
N PRO A 163 8.49 13.78 -21.85
CA PRO A 163 7.82 14.63 -22.82
C PRO A 163 8.36 14.46 -24.26
N LEU A 164 9.65 14.11 -24.40
CA LEU A 164 10.27 13.90 -25.72
C LEU A 164 9.72 12.63 -26.40
N ARG A 165 9.23 11.68 -25.60
CA ARG A 165 8.59 10.43 -26.08
C ARG A 165 7.08 10.45 -25.95
N GLY A 166 6.47 11.60 -25.63
CA GLY A 166 5.04 11.75 -25.42
C GLY A 166 4.50 10.93 -24.24
N ARG A 167 5.33 10.68 -23.22
CA ARG A 167 4.91 9.97 -21.99
C ARG A 167 4.63 10.98 -20.90
N GLU A 168 3.38 11.09 -20.51
CA GLU A 168 2.98 11.88 -19.37
C GLU A 168 3.49 11.31 -18.05
N PRO A 169 3.75 12.13 -17.02
CA PRO A 169 4.11 11.66 -15.68
C PRO A 169 2.98 10.83 -15.06
N TRP A 170 3.34 9.89 -14.21
CA TRP A 170 2.37 9.21 -13.37
C TRP A 170 1.80 10.17 -12.34
N ARG A 171 0.47 10.14 -12.18
CA ARG A 171 -0.23 10.91 -11.17
C ARG A 171 -0.15 10.23 -9.81
N ASP A 172 0.46 10.87 -8.83
CA ASP A 172 0.61 10.33 -7.49
C ASP A 172 0.53 11.44 -6.42
N THR A 173 0.36 11.05 -5.16
CA THR A 173 0.24 11.98 -4.03
C THR A 173 1.01 11.45 -2.84
N GLY A 174 1.62 12.36 -2.08
CA GLY A 174 2.27 12.10 -0.82
C GLY A 174 2.17 13.29 0.11
N VAL A 175 2.75 13.14 1.28
CA VAL A 175 2.84 14.21 2.28
C VAL A 175 4.23 14.33 2.85
N GLU A 176 4.61 15.57 3.16
CA GLU A 176 5.71 15.93 4.05
C GLU A 176 5.14 16.17 5.44
N ILE A 177 5.81 15.64 6.46
CA ILE A 177 5.39 15.73 7.86
C ILE A 177 6.56 16.26 8.68
N ARG A 178 6.29 17.25 9.51
CA ARG A 178 7.20 17.75 10.55
C ARG A 178 6.48 17.68 11.89
N GLY A 179 7.19 17.32 12.95
CA GLY A 179 6.61 17.20 14.28
C GLY A 179 6.62 15.77 14.82
N PRO A 180 6.00 15.53 15.99
CA PRO A 180 6.14 14.28 16.75
C PRO A 180 5.77 12.99 16.01
N ALA A 181 4.84 13.04 15.04
CA ALA A 181 4.44 11.86 14.24
C ALA A 181 5.58 11.30 13.35
N VAL A 182 6.67 12.06 13.13
CA VAL A 182 7.84 11.58 12.38
C VAL A 182 8.50 10.40 13.09
N ALA A 183 8.46 10.34 14.42
CA ALA A 183 8.97 9.19 15.18
C ALA A 183 8.19 7.90 14.89
N ASP A 184 6.89 8.00 14.55
CA ASP A 184 6.09 6.84 14.16
C ASP A 184 6.44 6.36 12.74
N VAL A 185 6.75 7.29 11.82
CA VAL A 185 7.27 6.95 10.48
C VAL A 185 8.64 6.27 10.60
N GLU A 186 9.53 6.78 11.45
CA GLU A 186 10.83 6.15 11.76
C GLU A 186 10.64 4.74 12.34
N ARG A 187 9.69 4.57 13.26
CA ARG A 187 9.37 3.27 13.86
C ARG A 187 8.85 2.27 12.82
N ALA A 188 8.04 2.75 11.86
CA ALA A 188 7.57 1.93 10.75
C ALA A 188 8.73 1.42 9.88
N PHE A 189 9.68 2.29 9.53
CA PHE A 189 10.91 1.91 8.84
C PHE A 189 11.72 0.88 9.65
N ALA A 190 11.97 1.17 10.94
CA ALA A 190 12.77 0.31 11.82
C ALA A 190 12.17 -1.10 11.97
N GLN A 191 10.84 -1.22 11.92
CA GLN A 191 10.14 -2.51 11.93
C GLN A 191 10.56 -3.39 10.75
N VAL A 192 10.48 -2.88 9.52
CA VAL A 192 10.82 -3.65 8.31
C VAL A 192 12.33 -3.83 8.18
N TRP A 193 13.10 -2.83 8.58
CA TRP A 193 14.56 -2.91 8.64
C TRP A 193 15.05 -4.07 9.50
N SER A 194 14.41 -4.30 10.68
CA SER A 194 14.75 -5.39 11.59
C SER A 194 14.41 -6.79 11.04
N ILE A 195 13.47 -6.88 10.10
CA ILE A 195 13.14 -8.13 9.40
C ILE A 195 14.21 -8.45 8.34
N ALA A 196 14.75 -7.41 7.70
CA ALA A 196 15.77 -7.56 6.67
C ALA A 196 17.20 -7.76 7.22
N GLY A 197 17.42 -7.62 8.54
CA GLY A 197 18.73 -7.79 9.17
C GLY A 197 18.75 -7.29 10.63
N PRO A 198 19.92 -6.98 11.20
CA PRO A 198 20.03 -6.46 12.57
C PRO A 198 19.20 -5.18 12.77
N PRO A 199 18.55 -4.99 13.95
CA PRO A 199 17.76 -3.81 14.23
C PRO A 199 18.63 -2.54 14.28
N ILE A 200 17.98 -1.38 14.12
CA ILE A 200 18.61 -0.08 14.42
C ILE A 200 18.86 -0.02 15.92
N PRO A 201 20.09 0.34 16.37
CA PRO A 201 20.38 0.52 17.81
C PRO A 201 19.42 1.53 18.46
N ASP A 202 18.96 1.27 19.68
CA ASP A 202 18.02 2.15 20.37
C ASP A 202 18.58 3.58 20.55
N ALA A 203 19.89 3.72 20.80
CA ALA A 203 20.56 5.02 20.91
C ALA A 203 20.53 5.87 19.60
N GLU A 204 20.22 5.26 18.47
CA GLU A 204 20.13 5.94 17.18
C GLU A 204 18.69 6.28 16.80
N ARG A 205 17.69 5.79 17.55
CA ARG A 205 16.28 6.01 17.31
C ARG A 205 15.81 7.33 17.90
N THR A 206 14.89 7.97 17.21
CA THR A 206 14.34 9.25 17.67
C THR A 206 13.17 9.01 18.63
N GLU A 207 13.23 9.57 19.81
CA GLU A 207 12.09 9.58 20.74
C GLU A 207 11.08 10.67 20.34
N ALA A 208 9.80 10.32 20.28
CA ALA A 208 8.74 11.25 19.91
C ALA A 208 8.71 12.51 20.82
N ALA A 209 8.99 12.33 22.11
CA ALA A 209 9.05 13.42 23.09
C ALA A 209 10.19 14.42 22.84
N SER A 210 11.23 14.03 22.08
CA SER A 210 12.34 14.93 21.72
C SER A 210 12.06 15.80 20.51
N ILE A 211 10.96 15.53 19.75
CA ILE A 211 10.61 16.28 18.55
C ILE A 211 9.67 17.42 18.93
N ALA A 212 10.11 18.65 18.69
CA ALA A 212 9.31 19.83 18.96
C ALA A 212 8.05 19.85 18.07
N PRO A 213 6.90 20.31 18.58
CA PRO A 213 5.74 20.57 17.76
C PRO A 213 6.05 21.54 16.61
N ALA A 214 5.55 21.23 15.40
CA ALA A 214 5.76 22.02 14.20
C ALA A 214 4.47 22.70 13.70
N GLY A 215 3.32 22.37 14.28
CA GLY A 215 2.01 22.90 13.90
C GLY A 215 0.88 22.38 14.78
N ALA A 216 -0.35 22.45 14.30
CA ALA A 216 -1.55 22.04 15.03
C ALA A 216 -2.20 20.76 14.46
N THR A 217 -1.71 20.23 13.35
CA THR A 217 -2.30 19.09 12.66
C THR A 217 -2.14 17.81 13.49
N ALA A 218 -3.22 17.04 13.61
CA ALA A 218 -3.21 15.72 14.22
C ALA A 218 -3.03 14.63 13.14
N VAL A 219 -2.05 13.76 13.34
CA VAL A 219 -1.65 12.73 12.38
C VAL A 219 -1.64 11.35 13.06
N ARG A 220 -2.17 10.36 12.39
CA ARG A 220 -2.11 8.95 12.78
C ARG A 220 -1.31 8.19 11.73
N VAL A 221 -0.17 7.65 12.09
CA VAL A 221 0.67 6.83 11.21
C VAL A 221 0.23 5.38 11.32
N ILE A 222 -0.30 4.83 10.25
CA ILE A 222 -0.82 3.46 10.17
C ILE A 222 0.20 2.61 9.43
N ALA A 223 0.97 1.84 10.18
CA ALA A 223 2.02 0.97 9.67
C ALA A 223 1.55 -0.49 9.70
N ASP A 224 0.81 -0.90 8.67
CA ASP A 224 0.28 -2.26 8.60
C ASP A 224 1.39 -3.27 8.26
N ALA A 225 1.36 -4.39 8.97
CA ALA A 225 2.05 -5.63 8.64
C ALA A 225 1.09 -6.58 7.92
N PRO A 226 1.56 -7.62 7.24
CA PRO A 226 0.70 -8.63 6.62
C PRO A 226 -0.41 -9.12 7.56
N SER A 227 -1.65 -9.05 7.09
CA SER A 227 -2.86 -9.42 7.83
C SER A 227 -3.23 -8.54 9.04
N ALA A 228 -2.57 -7.41 9.25
CA ALA A 228 -2.91 -6.49 10.35
C ALA A 228 -4.23 -5.75 10.11
N ALA A 229 -4.51 -5.36 8.86
CA ALA A 229 -5.76 -4.73 8.42
C ALA A 229 -6.14 -3.43 9.17
N GLY A 230 -5.16 -2.68 9.68
CA GLY A 230 -5.40 -1.45 10.43
C GLY A 230 -6.10 -0.40 9.59
N LEU A 231 -5.54 -0.10 8.43
CA LEU A 231 -6.13 0.88 7.51
C LEU A 231 -7.51 0.45 7.02
N PHE A 232 -7.68 -0.83 6.69
CA PHE A 232 -8.97 -1.35 6.23
C PHE A 232 -10.09 -1.12 7.25
N ARG A 233 -9.80 -1.32 8.55
CA ARG A 233 -10.76 -1.03 9.62
C ARG A 233 -11.03 0.46 9.78
N VAL A 234 -10.01 1.30 9.64
CA VAL A 234 -10.16 2.77 9.66
C VAL A 234 -11.02 3.24 8.50
N ASP A 235 -10.77 2.78 7.29
CA ASP A 235 -11.55 3.14 6.10
C ASP A 235 -13.02 2.70 6.22
N GLN A 236 -13.31 1.55 6.84
CA GLN A 236 -14.68 1.13 7.13
C GLN A 236 -15.36 2.05 8.16
N LEU A 237 -14.62 2.46 9.21
CA LEU A 237 -15.16 3.41 10.20
C LEU A 237 -15.44 4.77 9.56
N ILE A 238 -14.55 5.26 8.71
CA ILE A 238 -14.74 6.53 7.98
C ILE A 238 -15.95 6.43 7.05
N ALA A 239 -16.12 5.33 6.30
CA ALA A 239 -17.30 5.13 5.47
C ALA A 239 -18.60 5.13 6.28
N ALA A 240 -18.59 4.58 7.50
CA ALA A 240 -19.75 4.57 8.40
C ALA A 240 -20.01 5.92 9.07
N LEU A 241 -19.02 6.80 9.20
CA LEU A 241 -19.12 8.09 9.91
C LEU A 241 -19.26 9.29 8.99
N ALA A 242 -18.90 9.16 7.71
CA ALA A 242 -19.05 10.22 6.71
C ALA A 242 -20.50 10.66 6.59
N ARG A 243 -20.72 11.97 6.49
CA ARG A 243 -22.07 12.58 6.47
C ARG A 243 -22.41 13.28 5.17
N SER A 244 -21.43 13.88 4.52
CA SER A 244 -21.66 14.67 3.30
C SER A 244 -20.93 14.12 2.10
N ARG A 245 -19.67 13.73 2.25
CA ARG A 245 -18.84 13.27 1.13
C ARG A 245 -17.75 12.31 1.59
N LEU A 246 -17.43 11.35 0.72
CA LEU A 246 -16.32 10.41 0.85
C LEU A 246 -15.73 10.18 -0.53
N TRP A 247 -14.55 10.75 -0.82
CA TRP A 247 -13.90 10.67 -2.12
C TRP A 247 -12.60 9.88 -1.99
N LEU A 248 -12.42 8.91 -2.87
CA LEU A 248 -11.36 7.94 -2.84
C LEU A 248 -10.61 7.93 -4.17
N THR A 249 -9.28 7.91 -4.12
CA THR A 249 -8.42 7.59 -5.27
C THR A 249 -7.65 6.32 -4.98
N ASP A 250 -7.65 5.37 -5.90
CA ASP A 250 -6.92 4.11 -5.73
C ASP A 250 -6.35 3.59 -7.05
N ALA A 251 -5.07 3.21 -7.01
CA ALA A 251 -4.34 2.77 -8.21
C ALA A 251 -4.72 1.36 -8.68
N TYR A 252 -5.12 0.47 -7.74
CA TYR A 252 -5.42 -0.93 -8.01
C TYR A 252 -6.66 -1.37 -7.25
N PHE A 253 -7.78 -0.74 -7.59
CA PHE A 253 -9.05 -0.88 -6.91
C PHE A 253 -9.71 -2.24 -7.19
N VAL A 254 -9.55 -3.15 -6.27
CA VAL A 254 -10.22 -4.45 -6.22
C VAL A 254 -10.65 -4.70 -4.77
N PRO A 255 -11.62 -3.93 -4.27
CA PRO A 255 -11.97 -3.93 -2.86
C PRO A 255 -12.65 -5.24 -2.46
N MET A 256 -12.45 -5.61 -1.19
CA MET A 256 -13.14 -6.74 -0.59
C MET A 256 -14.61 -6.41 -0.31
N ALA A 257 -15.46 -7.43 -0.33
CA ALA A 257 -16.90 -7.31 -0.15
C ALA A 257 -17.34 -6.46 1.08
N PRO A 258 -16.73 -6.58 2.28
CA PRO A 258 -17.10 -5.73 3.42
C PRO A 258 -16.87 -4.25 3.19
N TYR A 259 -15.81 -3.88 2.44
CA TYR A 259 -15.56 -2.47 2.14
C TYR A 259 -16.49 -1.93 1.03
N VAL A 260 -16.77 -2.76 0.02
CA VAL A 260 -17.79 -2.44 -0.99
C VAL A 260 -19.13 -2.14 -0.32
N GLU A 261 -19.54 -2.97 0.65
CA GLU A 261 -20.81 -2.76 1.35
C GLU A 261 -20.79 -1.51 2.23
N ALA A 262 -19.67 -1.16 2.86
CA ALA A 262 -19.52 0.08 3.61
C ALA A 262 -19.69 1.32 2.70
N LEU A 263 -19.07 1.34 1.51
CA LEU A 263 -19.24 2.42 0.52
C LEU A 263 -20.67 2.51 0.00
N ARG A 264 -21.30 1.35 -0.28
CA ARG A 264 -22.69 1.28 -0.75
C ARG A 264 -23.67 1.78 0.32
N SER A 265 -23.41 1.45 1.59
CA SER A 265 -24.23 1.91 2.71
C SER A 265 -24.14 3.43 2.84
N ALA A 266 -22.93 3.99 2.86
CA ALA A 266 -22.71 5.42 2.91
C ALA A 266 -23.43 6.16 1.76
N ALA A 267 -23.36 5.65 0.53
CA ALA A 267 -24.04 6.25 -0.61
C ALA A 267 -25.58 6.18 -0.50
N ARG A 268 -26.13 5.07 0.02
CA ARG A 268 -27.58 4.94 0.28
C ARG A 268 -28.08 5.88 1.38
N ASP A 269 -27.19 6.19 2.34
CA ASP A 269 -27.48 7.15 3.41
C ASP A 269 -27.31 8.62 2.96
N GLY A 270 -27.05 8.83 1.65
CA GLY A 270 -27.02 10.17 1.05
C GLY A 270 -25.63 10.82 1.02
N VAL A 271 -24.56 10.11 1.39
CA VAL A 271 -23.20 10.60 1.26
C VAL A 271 -22.78 10.61 -0.22
N ASP A 272 -22.17 11.71 -0.69
CA ASP A 272 -21.54 11.77 -2.02
C ASP A 272 -20.25 10.92 -2.02
N VAL A 273 -20.41 9.64 -2.36
CA VAL A 273 -19.30 8.69 -2.44
C VAL A 273 -18.75 8.65 -3.86
N ARG A 274 -17.47 8.99 -4.04
CA ARG A 274 -16.78 8.97 -5.32
C ARG A 274 -15.53 8.10 -5.27
N VAL A 275 -15.29 7.35 -6.33
CA VAL A 275 -14.09 6.51 -6.50
C VAL A 275 -13.44 6.86 -7.82
N LEU A 276 -12.20 7.33 -7.77
CA LEU A 276 -11.35 7.61 -8.93
C LEU A 276 -10.30 6.52 -9.07
N VAL A 277 -10.24 5.88 -10.22
CA VAL A 277 -9.36 4.75 -10.54
C VAL A 277 -8.66 4.97 -11.88
N PRO A 278 -7.53 4.30 -12.18
CA PRO A 278 -6.90 4.42 -13.47
C PRO A 278 -7.75 3.79 -14.58
N GLY A 279 -7.94 4.50 -15.69
CA GLY A 279 -8.53 3.93 -16.93
C GLY A 279 -7.56 2.99 -17.65
N ALA A 280 -6.24 3.26 -17.53
CA ALA A 280 -5.15 2.40 -17.99
C ALA A 280 -4.28 1.97 -16.81
N SER A 281 -3.85 0.70 -16.78
CA SER A 281 -2.98 0.16 -15.72
C SER A 281 -1.74 -0.48 -16.33
N ASP A 282 -0.61 -0.37 -15.63
CA ASP A 282 0.62 -1.10 -15.92
C ASP A 282 0.47 -2.63 -15.77
N ILE A 283 -0.61 -3.07 -15.11
CA ILE A 283 -1.01 -4.46 -14.94
C ILE A 283 -2.31 -4.71 -15.71
N ALA A 284 -2.19 -5.23 -16.94
CA ALA A 284 -3.31 -5.36 -17.89
C ALA A 284 -4.55 -6.08 -17.34
N ILE A 285 -4.39 -7.08 -16.47
CA ILE A 285 -5.51 -7.84 -15.90
C ILE A 285 -6.32 -7.06 -14.85
N LEU A 286 -5.77 -5.99 -14.28
CA LEU A 286 -6.44 -5.27 -13.19
C LEU A 286 -7.60 -4.40 -13.69
N SER A 287 -7.50 -3.77 -14.86
CA SER A 287 -8.60 -2.96 -15.39
C SER A 287 -9.90 -3.75 -15.59
N PRO A 288 -9.92 -4.93 -16.26
CA PRO A 288 -11.12 -5.75 -16.34
C PRO A 288 -11.65 -6.20 -14.98
N LEU A 289 -10.74 -6.55 -14.05
CA LEU A 289 -11.11 -7.02 -12.72
C LEU A 289 -11.73 -5.89 -11.87
N SER A 290 -11.17 -4.70 -11.91
CA SER A 290 -11.71 -3.50 -11.26
C SER A 290 -13.11 -3.18 -11.80
N ARG A 291 -13.27 -3.18 -13.14
CA ARG A 291 -14.55 -2.89 -13.80
C ARG A 291 -15.66 -3.89 -13.45
N SER A 292 -15.32 -5.14 -13.16
CA SER A 292 -16.30 -6.15 -12.75
C SER A 292 -17.02 -5.78 -11.45
N GLY A 293 -16.34 -5.07 -10.54
CA GLY A 293 -16.90 -4.60 -9.26
C GLY A 293 -17.73 -3.32 -9.35
N TYR A 294 -17.64 -2.54 -10.43
CA TYR A 294 -18.29 -1.21 -10.48
C TYR A 294 -19.82 -1.26 -10.42
N ARG A 295 -20.43 -2.29 -11.03
CA ARG A 295 -21.89 -2.36 -11.13
C ARG A 295 -22.57 -2.26 -9.76
N SER A 296 -22.08 -3.00 -8.78
CA SER A 296 -22.67 -3.01 -7.45
C SER A 296 -22.54 -1.66 -6.72
N LEU A 297 -21.46 -0.93 -6.96
CA LEU A 297 -21.23 0.42 -6.45
C LEU A 297 -22.17 1.43 -7.12
N LEU A 298 -22.23 1.42 -8.46
CA LEU A 298 -23.08 2.31 -9.26
C LEU A 298 -24.59 2.12 -8.94
N GLU A 299 -25.04 0.87 -8.74
CA GLU A 299 -26.42 0.55 -8.36
C GLU A 299 -26.79 1.12 -6.96
N ALA A 300 -25.80 1.33 -6.08
CA ALA A 300 -25.99 1.92 -4.78
C ALA A 300 -25.88 3.47 -4.76
N GLY A 301 -25.51 4.08 -5.89
CA GLY A 301 -25.33 5.53 -6.01
C GLY A 301 -23.90 6.02 -5.83
N VAL A 302 -22.92 5.12 -5.67
CA VAL A 302 -21.49 5.48 -5.69
C VAL A 302 -21.13 5.92 -7.10
N ARG A 303 -20.42 7.04 -7.23
CA ARG A 303 -19.92 7.55 -8.51
C ARG A 303 -18.52 7.02 -8.77
N VAL A 304 -18.29 6.43 -9.94
CA VAL A 304 -17.00 5.86 -10.32
C VAL A 304 -16.45 6.63 -11.51
N PHE A 305 -15.18 7.02 -11.44
CA PHE A 305 -14.47 7.77 -12.46
C PHE A 305 -13.23 7.00 -12.90
N GLU A 306 -12.93 6.98 -14.19
CA GLU A 306 -11.70 6.44 -14.76
C GLU A 306 -10.80 7.60 -15.23
N TRP A 307 -9.56 7.64 -14.73
CA TRP A 307 -8.52 8.58 -15.12
C TRP A 307 -8.09 8.36 -16.58
N ASN A 308 -8.03 9.41 -17.38
CA ASN A 308 -7.73 9.33 -18.82
C ASN A 308 -6.22 9.45 -19.14
N GLY A 309 -5.38 9.81 -18.16
CA GLY A 309 -3.93 9.92 -18.34
C GLY A 309 -3.20 8.57 -18.31
N THR A 310 -1.87 8.62 -18.30
CA THR A 310 -1.00 7.44 -18.41
C THR A 310 -1.23 6.42 -17.28
N MET A 311 -1.06 6.85 -16.03
CA MET A 311 -1.25 6.03 -14.82
C MET A 311 -1.61 6.93 -13.64
N LEU A 312 -2.71 6.62 -12.99
CA LEU A 312 -3.06 7.15 -11.69
C LEU A 312 -2.57 6.18 -10.63
N HIS A 313 -1.56 6.59 -9.85
CA HIS A 313 -0.96 5.70 -8.84
C HIS A 313 -1.19 6.19 -7.41
N ALA A 314 -1.91 7.29 -7.20
CA ALA A 314 -2.25 7.82 -5.88
C ALA A 314 -3.18 6.88 -5.09
N LYS A 315 -3.01 6.87 -3.76
CA LYS A 315 -3.87 6.21 -2.81
C LYS A 315 -4.26 7.22 -1.74
N THR A 316 -5.41 7.86 -1.96
CA THR A 316 -5.92 8.92 -1.09
C THR A 316 -7.38 8.72 -0.75
N ALA A 317 -7.80 9.26 0.39
CA ALA A 317 -9.19 9.41 0.72
C ALA A 317 -9.41 10.74 1.45
N VAL A 318 -10.56 11.36 1.25
CA VAL A 318 -11.01 12.52 2.02
C VAL A 318 -12.46 12.34 2.44
N ALA A 319 -12.79 12.76 3.66
CA ALA A 319 -14.14 12.70 4.19
C ALA A 319 -14.53 14.02 4.82
N ASP A 320 -15.68 14.55 4.43
CA ASP A 320 -16.37 15.72 4.98
C ASP A 320 -15.51 16.99 5.09
N GLY A 321 -14.42 17.11 4.30
CA GLY A 321 -13.49 18.24 4.34
C GLY A 321 -12.68 18.36 5.63
N ARG A 322 -12.57 17.31 6.45
CA ARG A 322 -11.93 17.32 7.77
C ARG A 322 -10.96 16.19 8.02
N TRP A 323 -11.16 15.08 7.36
CA TRP A 323 -10.32 13.91 7.44
C TRP A 323 -9.72 13.59 6.09
N ALA A 324 -8.47 13.20 6.10
CA ALA A 324 -7.75 12.83 4.90
C ALA A 324 -6.85 11.61 5.16
N ARG A 325 -6.57 10.83 4.11
CA ARG A 325 -5.64 9.72 4.12
C ARG A 325 -4.74 9.78 2.88
N VAL A 326 -3.45 9.54 3.09
CA VAL A 326 -2.44 9.41 2.02
C VAL A 326 -1.48 8.29 2.38
N GLY A 327 -1.09 7.45 1.41
CA GLY A 327 -0.09 6.41 1.69
C GLY A 327 0.14 5.43 0.56
N SER A 328 0.55 4.23 0.93
CA SER A 328 0.97 3.17 0.00
C SER A 328 -0.10 2.10 -0.24
N THR A 329 -1.12 2.01 0.62
CA THR A 329 -2.10 0.92 0.63
C THR A 329 -3.07 1.02 -0.54
N ASN A 330 -3.11 0.00 -1.39
CA ASN A 330 -4.16 -0.17 -2.38
C ASN A 330 -5.37 -0.90 -1.77
N LEU A 331 -6.56 -0.55 -2.21
CA LEU A 331 -7.81 -1.19 -1.79
C LEU A 331 -7.97 -2.55 -2.49
N ASN A 332 -7.09 -3.50 -2.13
CA ASN A 332 -7.12 -4.86 -2.66
C ASN A 332 -6.57 -5.87 -1.63
N VAL A 333 -6.82 -7.16 -1.91
CA VAL A 333 -6.44 -8.26 -1.03
C VAL A 333 -4.92 -8.37 -0.83
N ALA A 334 -4.10 -8.04 -1.82
CA ALA A 334 -2.64 -8.15 -1.70
C ALA A 334 -2.07 -7.17 -0.67
N SER A 335 -2.54 -5.91 -0.68
CA SER A 335 -2.15 -4.92 0.33
C SER A 335 -2.58 -5.33 1.74
N LEU A 336 -3.76 -5.97 1.87
CA LEU A 336 -4.26 -6.38 3.17
C LEU A 336 -3.54 -7.61 3.75
N ILE A 337 -3.27 -8.63 2.92
CA ILE A 337 -2.84 -9.95 3.42
C ILE A 337 -1.32 -10.11 3.41
N SER A 338 -0.64 -9.54 2.41
CA SER A 338 0.76 -9.89 2.13
C SER A 338 1.75 -8.75 2.24
N ASN A 339 1.30 -7.49 2.23
CA ASN A 339 2.21 -6.36 2.20
C ASN A 339 2.42 -5.73 3.58
N TYR A 340 3.62 -5.16 3.77
CA TYR A 340 3.85 -4.07 4.71
C TYR A 340 3.45 -2.79 4.01
N GLU A 341 2.54 -2.04 4.60
CA GLU A 341 2.00 -0.79 4.05
C GLU A 341 2.20 0.35 5.06
N LEU A 342 2.20 1.57 4.56
CA LEU A 342 2.33 2.77 5.38
C LEU A 342 1.40 3.85 4.86
N ASP A 343 0.49 4.28 5.72
CA ASP A 343 -0.46 5.35 5.44
C ASP A 343 -0.48 6.34 6.59
N VAL A 344 -0.89 7.55 6.30
CA VAL A 344 -1.18 8.56 7.32
C VAL A 344 -2.64 9.01 7.19
N ALA A 345 -3.36 8.94 8.30
CA ALA A 345 -4.66 9.57 8.46
C ALA A 345 -4.47 10.92 9.18
N ILE A 346 -5.05 11.96 8.63
CA ILE A 346 -4.81 13.35 9.00
C ILE A 346 -6.14 14.00 9.36
N GLU A 347 -6.24 14.57 10.55
CA GLU A 347 -7.40 15.32 11.00
C GLU A 347 -7.07 16.81 10.97
N ASP A 348 -7.25 17.43 9.79
CA ASP A 348 -6.99 18.86 9.55
C ASP A 348 -7.82 19.32 8.34
N GLU A 349 -8.62 20.39 8.50
CA GLU A 349 -9.49 20.89 7.45
C GLU A 349 -8.70 21.42 6.25
N ARG A 350 -7.55 22.06 6.45
CA ARG A 350 -6.74 22.63 5.35
C ARG A 350 -6.13 21.53 4.50
N VAL A 351 -5.64 20.46 5.15
CA VAL A 351 -5.07 19.30 4.45
C VAL A 351 -6.16 18.55 3.69
N ALA A 352 -7.32 18.35 4.30
CA ALA A 352 -8.46 17.70 3.66
C ALA A 352 -8.96 18.51 2.46
N GLN A 353 -9.14 19.82 2.60
CA GLN A 353 -9.52 20.72 1.50
C GLN A 353 -8.49 20.70 0.36
N ARG A 354 -7.19 20.71 0.68
CA ARG A 354 -6.14 20.62 -0.34
C ARG A 354 -6.22 19.31 -1.14
N LEU A 355 -6.55 18.20 -0.49
CA LEU A 355 -6.75 16.92 -1.19
C LEU A 355 -8.07 16.87 -1.96
N GLU A 356 -9.13 17.55 -1.50
CA GLU A 356 -10.36 17.73 -2.26
C GLU A 356 -10.12 18.54 -3.54
N GLU A 357 -9.32 19.61 -3.47
CA GLU A 357 -8.89 20.40 -4.65
C GLU A 357 -8.12 19.50 -5.64
N CYS A 358 -7.13 18.74 -5.15
CA CYS A 358 -6.39 17.80 -5.99
C CYS A 358 -7.31 16.77 -6.65
N TYR A 359 -8.31 16.28 -5.90
CA TYR A 359 -9.29 15.33 -6.42
C TYR A 359 -10.18 15.95 -7.50
N ALA A 360 -10.64 17.19 -7.28
CA ALA A 360 -11.45 17.92 -8.25
C ALA A 360 -10.67 18.17 -9.56
N ASP A 361 -9.41 18.62 -9.45
CA ASP A 361 -8.52 18.77 -10.62
C ASP A 361 -8.34 17.42 -11.38
N ASP A 362 -8.21 16.32 -10.63
CA ASP A 362 -8.07 14.98 -11.23
C ASP A 362 -9.35 14.55 -11.96
N LEU A 363 -10.53 14.95 -11.48
CA LEU A 363 -11.80 14.65 -12.16
C LEU A 363 -11.94 15.37 -13.50
N GLU A 364 -11.31 16.54 -13.71
CA GLU A 364 -11.31 17.23 -15.01
C GLU A 364 -10.65 16.38 -16.11
N HIS A 365 -9.78 15.43 -15.70
CA HIS A 365 -9.07 14.50 -16.58
C HIS A 365 -9.60 13.06 -16.48
N ALA A 366 -10.83 12.88 -16.01
CA ALA A 366 -11.43 11.58 -15.80
C ALA A 366 -12.78 11.44 -16.54
N THR A 367 -13.17 10.21 -16.80
CA THR A 367 -14.47 9.87 -17.42
C THR A 367 -15.34 9.21 -16.35
N GLU A 368 -16.54 9.75 -16.13
CA GLU A 368 -17.51 9.14 -15.23
C GLU A 368 -18.15 7.89 -15.88
N ILE A 369 -18.17 6.80 -15.14
CA ILE A 369 -18.78 5.54 -15.56
C ILE A 369 -20.24 5.54 -15.13
N VAL A 370 -21.16 5.35 -16.08
CA VAL A 370 -22.60 5.35 -15.84
C VAL A 370 -23.25 4.04 -16.25
N LEU A 371 -24.27 3.61 -15.49
CA LEU A 371 -25.09 2.45 -15.87
C LEU A 371 -26.06 2.84 -16.99
N LEU A 372 -25.90 2.25 -18.16
CA LEU A 372 -26.92 2.34 -19.20
C LEU A 372 -28.15 1.53 -18.76
N ARG A 373 -29.26 2.20 -18.46
CA ARG A 373 -30.55 1.52 -18.33
C ARG A 373 -30.87 0.87 -19.66
N LYS A 374 -31.02 -0.46 -19.71
CA LYS A 374 -31.55 -1.15 -20.88
C LYS A 374 -32.92 -0.54 -21.27
N ARG A 375 -32.94 0.41 -22.21
CA ARG A 375 -34.16 0.74 -22.91
C ARG A 375 -34.52 -0.48 -23.75
N ARG A 376 -35.73 -1.01 -23.59
CA ARG A 376 -36.29 -2.01 -24.48
C ARG A 376 -36.16 -1.50 -25.93
N HIS A 377 -35.57 -2.32 -26.75
CA HIS A 377 -35.41 -2.31 -28.20
C HIS A 377 -36.00 -1.12 -28.99
N VAL A 378 -35.10 -0.30 -29.53
CA VAL A 378 -35.22 0.21 -30.92
C VAL A 378 -33.86 -0.12 -31.55
N ALA A 379 -33.91 -0.80 -32.69
CA ALA A 379 -32.74 -1.21 -33.46
C ALA A 379 -31.92 0.03 -33.83
N ALA A 380 -30.67 0.11 -33.42
CA ALA A 380 -29.73 1.09 -33.88
C ALA A 380 -28.68 0.42 -34.76
N THR A 381 -28.45 1.03 -35.90
CA THR A 381 -27.45 0.70 -36.90
C THR A 381 -26.04 0.57 -36.31
N PRO A 382 -25.22 -0.41 -36.73
CA PRO A 382 -23.88 -0.57 -36.20
C PRO A 382 -22.96 0.55 -36.66
N VAL A 383 -22.42 1.29 -35.72
CA VAL A 383 -21.26 2.17 -35.94
C VAL A 383 -20.01 1.29 -35.80
N ALA A 384 -19.17 1.34 -36.82
CA ALA A 384 -17.90 0.61 -36.84
C ALA A 384 -16.97 1.01 -35.68
N PRO A 385 -16.23 0.08 -35.09
CA PRO A 385 -15.33 0.41 -33.99
C PRO A 385 -14.12 1.21 -34.47
N GLU A 386 -13.91 2.38 -33.89
CA GLU A 386 -12.64 3.09 -33.99
C GLU A 386 -11.54 2.24 -33.36
N ARG A 387 -10.45 2.12 -34.10
CA ARG A 387 -9.28 1.34 -33.67
C ARG A 387 -8.60 2.00 -32.50
N GLU A 388 -8.56 1.32 -31.36
CA GLU A 388 -7.71 1.69 -30.24
C GLU A 388 -6.25 1.80 -30.68
N PRO A 389 -5.53 2.86 -30.26
CA PRO A 389 -4.09 2.93 -30.48
C PRO A 389 -3.39 1.84 -29.66
N ALA A 390 -2.64 1.00 -30.34
CA ALA A 390 -1.86 -0.08 -29.76
C ALA A 390 -0.77 0.51 -28.84
N VAL A 391 -1.04 0.56 -27.55
CA VAL A 391 0.00 0.71 -26.53
C VAL A 391 0.76 -0.62 -26.47
N ARG A 392 1.82 -0.68 -27.27
CA ARG A 392 2.76 -1.80 -27.32
C ARG A 392 3.51 -1.89 -26.01
N ARG A 393 3.34 -3.04 -25.37
CA ARG A 393 4.23 -3.77 -24.46
C ARG A 393 5.54 -3.04 -24.15
N ALA A 394 5.58 -2.42 -22.99
CA ALA A 394 6.82 -2.24 -22.25
C ALA A 394 6.81 -3.24 -21.09
N MET A 395 7.59 -4.32 -21.30
CA MET A 395 8.19 -5.20 -20.32
C MET A 395 7.29 -5.86 -19.28
N ALA A 396 6.70 -6.98 -19.66
CA ALA A 396 6.38 -8.06 -18.75
C ALA A 396 7.64 -8.51 -18.00
N GLY A 397 7.59 -8.56 -16.73
CA GLY A 397 8.65 -9.19 -15.97
C GLY A 397 8.52 -8.97 -14.49
N SER A 398 7.75 -9.79 -13.83
CA SER A 398 8.10 -10.30 -12.51
C SER A 398 7.16 -11.43 -12.10
N ALA A 399 7.72 -12.53 -11.63
CA ALA A 399 7.02 -13.66 -11.04
C ALA A 399 6.05 -13.23 -9.93
N GLY A 400 6.29 -12.09 -9.26
CA GLY A 400 5.41 -11.54 -8.24
C GLY A 400 4.12 -10.92 -8.78
N ARG A 401 4.15 -10.38 -10.01
CA ARG A 401 2.92 -9.96 -10.70
C ARG A 401 2.06 -11.17 -11.06
N ALA A 402 2.69 -12.27 -11.44
CA ALA A 402 2.00 -13.54 -11.72
C ALA A 402 1.44 -14.18 -10.45
N ALA A 403 2.17 -14.18 -9.33
CA ALA A 403 1.72 -14.75 -8.05
C ALA A 403 0.61 -13.90 -7.39
N ALA A 404 0.72 -12.56 -7.42
CA ALA A 404 -0.36 -11.67 -7.00
C ALA A 404 -1.59 -11.80 -7.94
N GLY A 405 -1.38 -12.08 -9.21
CA GLY A 405 -2.43 -12.42 -10.18
C GLY A 405 -3.12 -13.76 -9.86
N ALA A 406 -2.35 -14.79 -9.49
CA ALA A 406 -2.88 -16.12 -9.16
C ALA A 406 -3.71 -16.13 -7.87
N LEU A 407 -3.28 -15.41 -6.82
CA LEU A 407 -4.06 -15.27 -5.59
C LEU A 407 -5.37 -14.48 -5.80
N ARG A 408 -5.35 -13.50 -6.70
CA ARG A 408 -6.55 -12.70 -7.08
C ARG A 408 -7.51 -13.48 -7.96
N LEU A 409 -6.99 -14.32 -8.87
CA LEU A 409 -7.80 -15.26 -9.65
C LEU A 409 -8.48 -16.30 -8.75
N GLY A 410 -7.78 -16.79 -7.72
CA GLY A 410 -8.35 -17.73 -6.75
C GLY A 410 -9.54 -17.15 -5.97
N GLY A 411 -9.48 -15.86 -5.57
CA GLY A 411 -10.59 -15.16 -4.91
C GLY A 411 -11.79 -14.94 -5.84
N ALA A 412 -11.54 -14.42 -7.05
CA ALA A 412 -12.60 -14.16 -8.05
C ALA A 412 -13.25 -15.44 -8.57
N VAL A 413 -12.48 -16.52 -8.75
CA VAL A 413 -13.00 -17.85 -9.13
C VAL A 413 -13.78 -18.47 -7.99
N GLY A 414 -13.32 -18.29 -6.72
CA GLY A 414 -14.05 -18.77 -5.54
C GLY A 414 -15.42 -18.10 -5.38
N GLU A 415 -15.51 -16.77 -5.57
CA GLU A 415 -16.80 -16.05 -5.53
C GLU A 415 -17.72 -16.45 -6.71
N ALA A 416 -17.18 -16.61 -7.91
CA ALA A 416 -17.94 -17.02 -9.08
C ALA A 416 -18.51 -18.45 -8.97
N LEU A 417 -17.82 -19.32 -8.22
CA LEU A 417 -18.28 -20.71 -7.97
C LEU A 417 -19.31 -20.81 -6.82
N THR A 418 -19.37 -19.82 -5.92
CA THR A 418 -20.22 -19.89 -4.72
C THR A 418 -21.50 -19.04 -4.81
N GLN A 419 -21.62 -18.13 -5.76
CA GLN A 419 -22.83 -17.28 -5.92
C GLN A 419 -23.45 -17.44 -7.31
N PRO A 420 -24.71 -17.91 -7.42
CA PRO A 420 -25.43 -17.96 -8.70
C PRO A 420 -25.94 -16.54 -9.07
N ARG A 421 -25.06 -15.72 -9.65
CA ARG A 421 -25.42 -14.41 -10.23
C ARG A 421 -25.19 -14.42 -11.74
N GLU A 422 -26.05 -13.71 -12.47
CA GLU A 422 -25.84 -13.49 -13.90
C GLU A 422 -24.52 -12.74 -14.14
N LEU A 423 -23.60 -13.42 -14.82
CA LEU A 423 -22.25 -12.93 -15.11
C LEU A 423 -22.31 -11.77 -16.12
N ALA A 424 -21.61 -10.68 -15.84
CA ALA A 424 -21.39 -9.61 -16.80
C ALA A 424 -20.53 -10.13 -17.98
N THR A 425 -20.72 -9.58 -19.18
CA THR A 425 -20.05 -10.05 -20.41
C THR A 425 -18.51 -10.05 -20.35
N GLY A 426 -17.89 -9.31 -19.41
CA GLY A 426 -16.45 -9.32 -19.17
C GLY A 426 -15.97 -10.49 -18.32
N GLU A 427 -16.77 -10.95 -17.36
CA GLU A 427 -16.44 -12.06 -16.44
C GLU A 427 -16.46 -13.40 -17.17
N GLY A 428 -17.38 -13.56 -18.14
CA GLY A 428 -17.45 -14.75 -18.98
C GLY A 428 -16.15 -15.02 -19.74
N ARG A 429 -15.45 -14.00 -20.24
CA ARG A 429 -14.16 -14.17 -20.91
C ARG A 429 -13.05 -14.64 -19.97
N ILE A 430 -13.02 -14.15 -18.75
CA ILE A 430 -12.03 -14.56 -17.73
C ILE A 430 -12.25 -16.03 -17.35
N LEU A 431 -13.52 -16.43 -17.16
CA LEU A 431 -13.87 -17.82 -16.84
C LEU A 431 -13.57 -18.77 -18.01
N VAL A 432 -13.81 -18.35 -19.25
CA VAL A 432 -13.45 -19.15 -20.45
C VAL A 432 -11.93 -19.34 -20.54
N VAL A 433 -11.13 -18.28 -20.31
CA VAL A 433 -9.67 -18.38 -20.33
C VAL A 433 -9.17 -19.25 -19.17
N ALA A 434 -9.75 -19.12 -17.97
CA ALA A 434 -9.42 -19.97 -16.83
C ALA A 434 -9.81 -21.44 -17.09
N ALA A 435 -11.00 -21.70 -17.62
CA ALA A 435 -11.45 -23.04 -17.99
C ALA A 435 -10.56 -23.67 -19.05
N ALA A 436 -10.20 -22.91 -20.10
CA ALA A 436 -9.27 -23.39 -21.12
C ALA A 436 -7.88 -23.70 -20.55
N GLY A 437 -7.37 -22.86 -19.65
CA GLY A 437 -6.09 -23.09 -18.94
C GLY A 437 -6.13 -24.36 -18.07
N LEU A 438 -7.21 -24.57 -17.31
CA LEU A 438 -7.42 -25.78 -16.50
C LEU A 438 -7.57 -27.04 -17.36
N ALA A 439 -8.31 -26.95 -18.48
CA ALA A 439 -8.45 -28.05 -19.43
C ALA A 439 -7.10 -28.43 -20.06
N LEU A 440 -6.32 -27.43 -20.48
CA LEU A 440 -4.97 -27.63 -21.01
C LEU A 440 -4.05 -28.26 -19.97
N PHE A 441 -4.07 -27.77 -18.72
CA PHE A 441 -3.32 -28.37 -17.62
C PHE A 441 -3.73 -29.82 -17.38
N GLY A 442 -5.05 -30.12 -17.40
CA GLY A 442 -5.58 -31.48 -17.28
C GLY A 442 -5.07 -32.41 -18.40
N VAL A 443 -5.08 -31.95 -19.64
CA VAL A 443 -4.54 -32.70 -20.79
C VAL A 443 -3.04 -32.95 -20.64
N VAL A 444 -2.28 -31.94 -20.25
CA VAL A 444 -0.82 -32.06 -20.03
C VAL A 444 -0.52 -33.02 -18.88
N ALA A 445 -1.25 -32.92 -17.77
CA ALA A 445 -1.09 -33.79 -16.61
C ALA A 445 -1.44 -35.25 -16.93
N PHE A 446 -2.48 -35.48 -17.76
CA PHE A 446 -2.87 -36.80 -18.20
C PHE A 446 -1.89 -37.39 -19.22
N ARG A 447 -1.47 -36.60 -20.22
CA ARG A 447 -0.62 -37.09 -21.32
C ARG A 447 0.86 -37.22 -20.93
N TRP A 448 1.33 -36.32 -20.04
CA TRP A 448 2.72 -36.28 -19.57
C TRP A 448 2.77 -36.09 -18.05
N PRO A 449 2.37 -37.11 -17.24
CA PRO A 449 2.28 -36.98 -15.80
C PRO A 449 3.60 -36.53 -15.14
N HIS A 450 4.74 -36.88 -15.72
CA HIS A 450 6.07 -36.47 -15.22
C HIS A 450 6.30 -34.96 -15.27
N VAL A 451 5.73 -34.26 -16.25
CA VAL A 451 5.84 -32.79 -16.37
C VAL A 451 5.18 -32.08 -15.20
N VAL A 452 4.19 -32.71 -14.56
CA VAL A 452 3.49 -32.17 -13.39
C VAL A 452 4.03 -32.76 -12.08
N SER A 453 4.24 -34.08 -12.04
CA SER A 453 4.61 -34.77 -10.80
C SER A 453 6.04 -34.47 -10.34
N TRP A 454 7.01 -34.32 -11.26
CA TRP A 454 8.39 -34.01 -10.87
C TRP A 454 8.57 -32.62 -10.29
N PRO A 455 8.04 -31.53 -10.91
CA PRO A 455 8.06 -30.20 -10.27
C PRO A 455 7.32 -30.20 -8.94
N ALA A 456 6.16 -30.86 -8.83
CA ALA A 456 5.40 -30.95 -7.57
C ALA A 456 6.20 -31.66 -6.47
N ALA A 457 6.87 -32.78 -6.81
CA ALA A 457 7.74 -33.50 -5.88
C ALA A 457 8.95 -32.65 -5.46
N ALA A 458 9.58 -31.94 -6.38
CA ALA A 458 10.71 -31.05 -6.08
C ALA A 458 10.28 -29.88 -5.16
N ILE A 459 9.14 -29.28 -5.42
CA ILE A 459 8.57 -28.26 -4.56
C ILE A 459 8.26 -28.82 -3.17
N GLY A 460 7.63 -29.98 -3.09
CA GLY A 460 7.33 -30.65 -1.82
C GLY A 460 8.59 -30.96 -1.00
N ALA A 461 9.62 -31.51 -1.64
CA ALA A 461 10.93 -31.74 -1.02
C ALA A 461 11.60 -30.46 -0.52
N TRP A 462 11.51 -29.39 -1.29
CA TRP A 462 12.03 -28.07 -0.89
C TRP A 462 11.30 -27.54 0.36
N PHE A 463 9.96 -27.59 0.39
CA PHE A 463 9.21 -27.20 1.58
C PHE A 463 9.55 -28.04 2.81
N ALA A 464 9.64 -29.37 2.65
CA ALA A 464 10.03 -30.25 3.75
C ALA A 464 11.40 -29.89 4.31
N ALA A 465 12.39 -29.68 3.46
CA ALA A 465 13.74 -29.25 3.86
C ALA A 465 13.71 -27.89 4.57
N ALA A 466 12.96 -26.93 4.05
CA ALA A 466 12.84 -25.60 4.66
C ALA A 466 12.20 -25.67 6.07
N PHE A 467 11.15 -26.47 6.26
CA PHE A 467 10.52 -26.67 7.57
C PHE A 467 11.43 -27.36 8.58
N LEU A 468 12.16 -28.38 8.14
CA LEU A 468 13.14 -29.05 9.00
C LEU A 468 14.26 -28.11 9.45
N LEU A 469 14.79 -27.29 8.53
CA LEU A 469 15.81 -26.28 8.84
C LEU A 469 15.29 -25.24 9.85
N ARG A 470 14.04 -24.77 9.69
CA ARG A 470 13.41 -23.85 10.64
C ARG A 470 13.20 -24.49 12.01
N ALA A 471 12.68 -25.69 12.05
CA ALA A 471 12.50 -26.45 13.31
C ALA A 471 13.83 -26.64 14.03
N PHE A 472 14.90 -27.02 13.31
CA PHE A 472 16.23 -27.19 13.88
C PHE A 472 16.83 -25.89 14.42
N ARG A 473 16.66 -24.75 13.70
CA ARG A 473 17.11 -23.44 14.17
C ARG A 473 16.36 -22.99 15.43
N SER A 474 15.02 -23.15 15.45
CA SER A 474 14.19 -22.85 16.61
C SER A 474 14.60 -23.68 17.83
N TRP A 475 14.84 -24.99 17.64
CA TRP A 475 15.29 -25.87 18.70
C TRP A 475 16.70 -25.50 19.24
N ARG A 476 17.63 -25.10 18.36
CA ARG A 476 18.93 -24.59 18.76
C ARG A 476 18.84 -23.28 19.54
N GLN A 477 17.97 -22.37 19.15
CA GLN A 477 17.73 -21.12 19.87
C GLN A 477 17.12 -21.37 21.24
N ALA A 478 16.13 -22.26 21.36
CA ALA A 478 15.51 -22.65 22.62
C ALA A 478 16.52 -23.33 23.58
N ARG A 479 17.48 -24.09 23.06
CA ARG A 479 18.57 -24.65 23.88
C ARG A 479 19.58 -23.59 24.37
N ARG A 480 19.82 -22.54 23.61
CA ARG A 480 20.73 -21.42 24.00
C ARG A 480 20.04 -20.44 24.97
N ALA A 481 18.71 -20.35 24.92
CA ALA A 481 17.90 -19.47 25.76
C ALA A 481 17.44 -20.10 27.06
N ARG A 482 18.03 -21.22 27.54
CA ARG A 482 17.75 -21.73 28.88
C ARG A 482 18.33 -20.77 29.90
N PRO A 483 17.50 -20.00 30.65
CA PRO A 483 17.99 -19.23 31.77
C PRO A 483 18.39 -20.20 32.89
N GLU A 484 19.51 -19.97 33.51
CA GLU A 484 19.81 -20.43 34.85
C GLU A 484 18.78 -19.81 35.80
N GLY A 485 17.74 -20.57 36.16
CA GLY A 485 16.69 -20.10 37.05
C GLY A 485 15.53 -21.12 37.10
N SER A 486 15.75 -22.22 37.82
CA SER A 486 14.66 -23.13 38.17
C SER A 486 13.66 -22.42 39.07
N ILE A 487 12.40 -22.25 38.60
CA ILE A 487 11.27 -21.88 39.45
C ILE A 487 11.08 -23.06 40.46
N ARG A 488 11.48 -22.86 41.73
CA ARG A 488 11.12 -23.74 42.84
C ARG A 488 9.67 -23.48 43.20
N TRP A 489 8.82 -24.47 42.97
CA TRP A 489 7.48 -24.52 43.58
C TRP A 489 7.65 -24.75 45.08
N VAL A 490 7.41 -23.72 45.89
CA VAL A 490 7.30 -23.85 47.35
C VAL A 490 5.88 -24.39 47.61
N ARG A 491 5.77 -25.64 48.05
CA ARG A 491 4.54 -26.15 48.64
C ARG A 491 4.30 -25.40 49.95
N SER A 492 3.24 -24.62 50.05
CA SER A 492 2.68 -24.12 51.30
C SER A 492 2.18 -25.32 52.09
N SER A 493 2.88 -25.69 53.18
CA SER A 493 2.37 -26.56 54.22
C SER A 493 1.48 -25.72 55.11
N ALA A 494 0.16 -25.93 55.00
CA ALA A 494 -0.78 -25.48 56.02
C ALA A 494 -0.59 -26.37 57.26
N ALA A 495 -0.41 -25.72 58.41
CA ALA A 495 -0.71 -26.22 59.73
C ALA A 495 -1.62 -25.20 60.41
#